data_e3d4c93926614985cfae5349cfbe1287
#
_entry.id   e3d4c93926614985cfae5349cfbe1287
#
_cell.length_a   1.000
_cell.length_b   1.000
_cell.length_c   1.000
_cell.angle_alpha   90.00
_cell.angle_beta   90.00
_cell.angle_gamma   90.00
#
_symmetry.space_group_name_H-M   'P 1'
#
loop_
_entity.id
_entity.type
_entity.pdbx_description
1 polymer ?
#
loop_
_entity_poly.entity_id
_entity_poly.type
_entity_poly.pdbx_seq_one_letter_code
_entity_poly.pdbx_strand_id
1 'polypeptide(L)'
;MDLKEYIRSIPDYPKKGILFRDITTLIKNEKAFAYCIDQIVEKSKQFDFNKIAAVESRGFVFASAVSYILKKPFILLRKKNKLPAETHSVDFELEYGTATIEMHKDSINKILLKQKQNLLILLQQSCLFYNFLTFELSD
;
A
#
# COMPACT_ATOMS: atom_id res chain seq x y z
N MET A 1 -2.86 -18.08 -12.98
CA MET A 1 -3.11 -18.46 -11.58
C MET A 1 -4.22 -17.55 -11.06
N ASP A 2 -5.28 -18.09 -10.48
CA ASP A 2 -6.29 -17.30 -9.80
C ASP A 2 -5.87 -17.09 -8.35
N LEU A 3 -5.52 -15.83 -8.00
CA LEU A 3 -5.08 -15.48 -6.65
C LEU A 3 -6.20 -15.57 -5.60
N LYS A 4 -7.47 -15.60 -6.03
CA LYS A 4 -8.62 -15.71 -5.11
C LYS A 4 -8.60 -17.03 -4.33
N GLU A 5 -8.13 -18.10 -4.96
CA GLU A 5 -8.03 -19.43 -4.35
C GLU A 5 -7.03 -19.47 -3.18
N TYR A 6 -6.11 -18.50 -3.15
CA TYR A 6 -5.09 -18.38 -2.11
C TYR A 6 -5.46 -17.40 -1.00
N ILE A 7 -6.67 -16.82 -1.03
CA ILE A 7 -7.16 -15.85 -0.03
C ILE A 7 -8.28 -16.50 0.77
N ARG A 8 -8.07 -16.62 2.08
CA ARG A 8 -9.07 -17.16 2.98
C ARG A 8 -10.14 -16.12 3.30
N SER A 9 -11.40 -16.48 3.14
CA SER A 9 -12.54 -15.65 3.51
C SER A 9 -13.06 -16.05 4.89
N ILE A 10 -13.12 -15.10 5.82
CA ILE A 10 -13.59 -15.30 7.19
C ILE A 10 -14.84 -14.44 7.36
N PRO A 11 -16.05 -15.04 7.40
CA PRO A 11 -17.27 -14.29 7.63
C PRO A 11 -17.33 -13.77 9.06
N ASP A 12 -18.05 -12.67 9.25
CA ASP A 12 -18.34 -12.08 10.55
C ASP A 12 -17.12 -11.72 11.41
N TYR A 13 -16.01 -11.32 10.78
CA TYR A 13 -14.81 -10.91 11.49
C TYR A 13 -14.38 -9.48 11.07
N PRO A 14 -14.00 -8.59 12.02
CA PRO A 14 -14.02 -8.73 13.49
C PRO A 14 -15.44 -8.53 14.08
N LYS A 15 -16.43 -8.21 13.26
CA LYS A 15 -17.83 -7.98 13.66
C LYS A 15 -18.76 -8.67 12.67
N LYS A 16 -19.97 -9.01 13.13
CA LYS A 16 -21.04 -9.58 12.31
C LYS A 16 -21.33 -8.71 11.07
N GLY A 17 -21.47 -9.34 9.92
CA GLY A 17 -21.71 -8.69 8.62
C GLY A 17 -20.44 -8.31 7.85
N ILE A 18 -19.25 -8.41 8.45
CA ILE A 18 -17.99 -8.13 7.77
C ILE A 18 -17.37 -9.41 7.24
N LEU A 19 -17.09 -9.46 5.94
CA LEU A 19 -16.33 -10.55 5.33
C LEU A 19 -14.85 -10.18 5.26
N PHE A 20 -14.06 -10.70 6.19
CA PHE A 20 -12.63 -10.46 6.24
C PHE A 20 -11.87 -11.31 5.22
N ARG A 21 -11.01 -10.68 4.44
CA ARG A 21 -10.13 -11.33 3.47
C ARG A 21 -8.73 -11.48 4.08
N ASP A 22 -8.44 -12.70 4.51
CA ASP A 22 -7.15 -13.04 5.10
C ASP A 22 -6.16 -13.41 4.00
N ILE A 23 -5.14 -12.57 3.85
CA ILE A 23 -4.07 -12.74 2.85
C ILE A 23 -2.88 -13.56 3.38
N THR A 24 -2.91 -13.99 4.64
CA THR A 24 -1.80 -14.76 5.22
C THR A 24 -1.57 -16.07 4.47
N THR A 25 -2.63 -16.67 3.96
CA THR A 25 -2.57 -17.88 3.12
C THR A 25 -1.90 -17.63 1.77
N LEU A 26 -2.11 -16.46 1.17
CA LEU A 26 -1.42 -16.01 -0.05
C LEU A 26 0.07 -15.80 0.22
N ILE A 27 0.40 -15.05 1.27
CA ILE A 27 1.79 -14.75 1.64
C ILE A 27 2.58 -16.00 1.99
N LYS A 28 1.92 -16.99 2.63
CA LYS A 28 2.52 -18.26 3.01
C LYS A 28 2.85 -19.16 1.82
N ASN A 29 2.17 -18.97 0.68
CA ASN A 29 2.41 -19.77 -0.52
C ASN A 29 3.43 -19.08 -1.41
N GLU A 30 4.61 -19.67 -1.58
CA GLU A 30 5.74 -19.10 -2.33
C GLU A 30 5.38 -18.72 -3.77
N LYS A 31 4.67 -19.62 -4.48
CA LYS A 31 4.30 -19.44 -5.89
C LYS A 31 3.23 -18.37 -6.07
N ALA A 32 2.21 -18.39 -5.20
CA ALA A 32 1.13 -17.41 -5.25
C ALA A 32 1.61 -16.02 -4.85
N PHE A 33 2.48 -15.93 -3.84
CA PHE A 33 3.07 -14.65 -3.45
C PHE A 33 3.96 -14.07 -4.55
N ALA A 34 4.88 -14.88 -5.11
CA ALA A 34 5.73 -14.45 -6.23
C ALA A 34 4.89 -13.97 -7.41
N TYR A 35 3.90 -14.77 -7.84
CA TYR A 35 3.00 -14.38 -8.92
C TYR A 35 2.24 -13.07 -8.62
N CYS A 36 1.78 -12.87 -7.37
CA CYS A 36 1.13 -11.63 -6.95
C CYS A 36 2.07 -10.43 -7.10
N ILE A 37 3.31 -10.54 -6.65
CA ILE A 37 4.32 -9.48 -6.78
C ILE A 37 4.59 -9.16 -8.25
N ASP A 38 4.77 -10.18 -9.10
CA ASP A 38 4.99 -10.01 -10.54
C ASP A 38 3.82 -9.26 -11.21
N GLN A 39 2.57 -9.59 -10.83
CA GLN A 39 1.39 -8.91 -11.33
C GLN A 39 1.34 -7.43 -10.89
N ILE A 40 1.74 -7.12 -9.67
CA ILE A 40 1.83 -5.74 -9.18
C ILE A 40 2.89 -4.97 -9.97
N VAL A 41 4.07 -5.55 -10.14
CA VAL A 41 5.17 -4.96 -10.91
C VAL A 41 4.74 -4.71 -12.35
N GLU A 42 4.11 -5.68 -13.02
CA GLU A 42 3.67 -5.53 -14.40
C GLU A 42 2.62 -4.42 -14.55
N LYS A 43 1.62 -4.42 -13.68
CA LYS A 43 0.58 -3.36 -13.69
C LYS A 43 1.14 -1.98 -13.36
N SER A 44 2.18 -1.89 -12.55
CA SER A 44 2.79 -0.62 -12.21
C SER A 44 3.50 0.07 -13.38
N LYS A 45 3.91 -0.68 -14.41
CA LYS A 45 4.60 -0.13 -15.61
C LYS A 45 3.78 0.87 -16.42
N GLN A 46 2.46 0.84 -16.29
CA GLN A 46 1.58 1.81 -16.95
C GLN A 46 1.59 3.19 -16.30
N PHE A 47 2.21 3.34 -15.12
CA PHE A 47 2.26 4.59 -14.38
C PHE A 47 3.68 5.15 -14.38
N ASP A 48 3.79 6.47 -14.52
CA ASP A 48 5.05 7.17 -14.28
C ASP A 48 5.13 7.54 -12.79
N PHE A 49 6.06 6.92 -12.06
CA PHE A 49 6.30 7.18 -10.63
C PHE A 49 7.75 6.94 -10.25
N ASN A 50 8.21 7.66 -9.24
CA ASN A 50 9.57 7.56 -8.74
C ASN A 50 9.69 7.03 -7.30
N LYS A 51 8.57 6.92 -6.59
CA LYS A 51 8.49 6.41 -5.23
C LYS A 51 7.28 5.48 -5.06
N ILE A 52 7.36 4.57 -4.11
CA ILE A 52 6.28 3.66 -3.73
C ILE A 52 5.87 4.04 -2.30
N ALA A 53 4.57 4.06 -2.02
CA ALA A 53 4.07 4.18 -0.66
C ALA A 53 3.09 3.07 -0.34
N ALA A 54 3.00 2.69 0.91
CA ALA A 54 1.99 1.72 1.33
C ALA A 54 1.52 1.94 2.75
N VAL A 55 0.24 1.62 2.97
CA VAL A 55 -0.42 1.75 4.26
C VAL A 55 -0.11 0.54 5.15
N GLU A 56 0.17 0.81 6.43
CA GLU A 56 0.42 -0.25 7.42
C GLU A 56 -0.80 -1.15 7.61
N SER A 57 -0.56 -2.38 7.95
CA SER A 57 0.71 -3.08 7.93
C SER A 57 0.81 -4.02 6.72
N ARG A 58 -0.32 -4.47 6.19
CA ARG A 58 -0.39 -5.46 5.10
C ARG A 58 0.23 -4.96 3.81
N GLY A 59 0.07 -3.67 3.51
CA GLY A 59 0.67 -3.04 2.33
C GLY A 59 2.20 -3.11 2.32
N PHE A 60 2.84 -3.11 3.49
CA PHE A 60 4.30 -3.14 3.60
C PHE A 60 4.92 -4.42 3.05
N VAL A 61 4.25 -5.55 3.24
CA VAL A 61 4.73 -6.86 2.76
C VAL A 61 4.91 -6.85 1.24
N PHE A 62 3.91 -6.32 0.53
CA PHE A 62 3.94 -6.25 -0.94
C PHE A 62 4.84 -5.11 -1.44
N ALA A 63 4.72 -3.94 -0.82
CA ALA A 63 5.48 -2.77 -1.24
C ALA A 63 6.99 -2.96 -1.09
N SER A 64 7.46 -3.65 -0.05
CA SER A 64 8.88 -3.95 0.12
C SER A 64 9.41 -4.84 -0.99
N ALA A 65 8.68 -5.88 -1.38
CA ALA A 65 9.07 -6.76 -2.49
C ALA A 65 9.07 -6.00 -3.83
N VAL A 66 8.02 -5.23 -4.11
CA VAL A 66 7.92 -4.41 -5.33
C VAL A 66 9.02 -3.34 -5.39
N SER A 67 9.30 -2.67 -4.28
CA SER A 67 10.37 -1.68 -4.14
C SER A 67 11.74 -2.29 -4.46
N TYR A 68 12.01 -3.48 -3.93
CA TYR A 68 13.23 -4.21 -4.21
C TYR A 68 13.40 -4.53 -5.69
N ILE A 69 12.35 -5.02 -6.35
CA ILE A 69 12.38 -5.38 -7.78
C ILE A 69 12.55 -4.13 -8.65
N LEU A 70 11.77 -3.09 -8.39
CA LEU A 70 11.78 -1.87 -9.20
C LEU A 70 12.93 -0.91 -8.86
N LYS A 71 13.70 -1.19 -7.79
CA LYS A 71 14.79 -0.32 -7.29
C LYS A 71 14.31 1.11 -7.02
N LYS A 72 13.09 1.24 -6.48
CA LYS A 72 12.48 2.52 -6.12
C LYS A 72 12.33 2.64 -4.60
N PRO A 73 12.49 3.84 -4.01
CA PRO A 73 12.32 4.03 -2.57
C PRO A 73 10.90 3.72 -2.12
N PHE A 74 10.78 3.22 -0.90
CA PHE A 74 9.52 2.86 -0.27
C PHE A 74 9.22 3.76 0.94
N ILE A 75 8.04 4.38 0.95
CA ILE A 75 7.56 5.28 1.98
C ILE A 75 6.48 4.57 2.82
N LEU A 76 6.65 4.62 4.14
CA LEU A 76 5.70 4.06 5.09
C LEU A 76 4.57 5.06 5.38
N LEU A 77 3.33 4.65 5.13
CA LEU A 77 2.13 5.35 5.58
C LEU A 77 1.58 4.63 6.80
N ARG A 78 1.63 5.29 7.96
CA ARG A 78 1.32 4.66 9.23
C ARG A 78 0.17 5.34 9.96
N LYS A 79 -0.51 4.58 10.84
CA LYS A 79 -1.51 5.14 11.74
C LYS A 79 -0.87 6.16 12.69
N LYS A 80 -1.67 7.10 13.17
CA LYS A 80 -1.26 8.18 14.06
C LYS A 80 -0.37 7.68 15.21
N ASN A 81 0.67 8.46 15.51
CA ASN A 81 1.64 8.21 16.58
C ASN A 81 2.49 6.93 16.41
N LYS A 82 2.66 6.43 15.18
CA LYS A 82 3.52 5.27 14.90
C LYS A 82 4.87 5.64 14.27
N LEU A 83 5.04 6.90 13.88
CA LEU A 83 6.28 7.42 13.32
C LEU A 83 7.01 8.30 14.34
N PRO A 84 8.33 8.12 14.54
CA PRO A 84 9.06 8.77 15.63
C PRO A 84 9.52 10.20 15.34
N ALA A 85 9.52 10.64 14.06
CA ALA A 85 9.95 11.97 13.65
C ALA A 85 8.77 12.86 13.24
N GLU A 86 9.04 14.06 12.73
CA GLU A 86 7.98 14.96 12.25
C GLU A 86 7.21 14.36 11.07
N THR A 87 5.89 14.49 11.12
CA THR A 87 4.98 13.90 10.14
C THR A 87 4.08 14.93 9.46
N HIS A 88 3.66 14.60 8.24
CA HIS A 88 2.43 15.09 7.65
C HIS A 88 1.33 14.09 7.96
N SER A 89 0.16 14.57 8.34
CA SER A 89 -1.00 13.74 8.68
C SER A 89 -2.21 14.11 7.83
N VAL A 90 -3.00 13.11 7.46
CA VAL A 90 -4.26 13.27 6.76
C VAL A 90 -5.32 12.42 7.45
N ASP A 91 -6.46 13.03 7.75
CA ASP A 91 -7.63 12.33 8.23
C ASP A 91 -8.48 11.87 7.05
N PHE A 92 -9.01 10.67 7.14
CA PHE A 92 -9.91 10.11 6.13
C PHE A 92 -11.06 9.36 6.80
N GLU A 93 -12.21 9.43 6.15
CA GLU A 93 -13.42 8.74 6.60
C GLU A 93 -13.39 7.27 6.19
N LEU A 94 -13.79 6.41 7.13
CA LEU A 94 -14.09 5.00 6.92
C LEU A 94 -15.59 4.81 7.04
N GLU A 95 -16.12 3.69 6.53
CA GLU A 95 -17.53 3.33 6.75
C GLU A 95 -17.96 3.36 8.23
N TYR A 96 -17.01 3.21 9.15
CA TYR A 96 -17.24 3.11 10.59
C TYR A 96 -16.30 4.01 11.42
N GLY A 97 -16.10 5.26 11.00
CA GLY A 97 -15.31 6.24 11.76
C GLY A 97 -14.23 6.94 10.96
N THR A 98 -13.44 7.76 11.64
CA THR A 98 -12.32 8.51 11.07
C THR A 98 -11.00 7.83 11.42
N ALA A 99 -10.06 7.77 10.50
CA ALA A 99 -8.70 7.33 10.76
C ALA A 99 -7.70 8.37 10.27
N THR A 100 -6.59 8.52 10.99
CA THR A 100 -5.47 9.38 10.62
C THR A 100 -4.33 8.52 10.09
N ILE A 101 -3.78 8.89 8.93
CA ILE A 101 -2.55 8.33 8.39
C ILE A 101 -1.46 9.40 8.39
N GLU A 102 -0.27 8.98 8.74
CA GLU A 102 0.93 9.82 8.84
C GLU A 102 2.03 9.32 7.92
N MET A 103 2.81 10.27 7.42
CA MET A 103 4.03 10.06 6.65
C MET A 103 5.12 10.99 7.19
N HIS A 104 6.38 10.55 7.27
CA HIS A 104 7.48 11.42 7.65
C HIS A 104 7.63 12.60 6.68
N LYS A 105 7.87 13.81 7.20
CA LYS A 105 8.06 15.01 6.37
C LYS A 105 9.28 14.90 5.44
N ASP A 106 10.34 14.23 5.88
CA ASP A 106 11.55 14.01 5.10
C ASP A 106 11.41 12.96 3.99
N SER A 107 10.31 12.19 3.97
CA SER A 107 9.99 11.26 2.88
C SER A 107 9.79 11.96 1.54
N ILE A 108 9.48 13.26 1.58
CA ILE A 108 9.31 14.12 0.42
C ILE A 108 10.35 15.24 0.51
N ASN A 109 11.45 15.11 -0.22
CA ASN A 109 12.50 16.12 -0.22
C ASN A 109 12.06 17.40 -0.91
N LYS A 110 12.06 18.54 -0.20
CA LYS A 110 11.82 19.89 -0.76
C LYS A 110 12.77 20.26 -1.92
N ILE A 111 13.98 19.69 -1.96
CA ILE A 111 14.96 19.94 -3.04
C ILE A 111 14.52 19.27 -4.36
N LEU A 112 13.71 18.22 -4.30
CA LEU A 112 13.16 17.52 -5.47
C LEU A 112 11.76 18.01 -5.87
N LEU A 113 11.18 18.99 -5.17
CA LEU A 113 9.89 19.60 -5.54
C LEU A 113 9.95 20.33 -6.90
N LYS A 114 11.14 20.61 -7.44
CA LYS A 114 11.31 21.06 -8.82
C LYS A 114 11.21 19.93 -9.87
N GLN A 115 11.22 18.67 -9.46
CA GLN A 115 10.93 17.52 -10.31
C GLN A 115 9.60 16.93 -9.85
N LYS A 116 8.65 16.76 -10.77
CA LYS A 116 7.37 16.10 -10.51
C LYS A 116 7.61 14.81 -9.72
N GLN A 117 7.08 14.75 -8.49
CA GLN A 117 7.15 13.55 -7.67
C GLN A 117 5.85 12.77 -7.85
N ASN A 118 5.93 11.70 -8.61
CA ASN A 118 4.80 10.81 -8.83
C ASN A 118 4.90 9.65 -7.83
N LEU A 119 3.92 9.56 -6.96
CA LEU A 119 3.84 8.57 -5.91
C LEU A 119 2.86 7.45 -6.30
N LEU A 120 3.35 6.22 -6.38
CA LEU A 120 2.49 5.06 -6.51
C LEU A 120 2.07 4.58 -5.11
N ILE A 121 0.80 4.73 -4.78
CA ILE A 121 0.26 4.28 -3.50
C ILE A 121 -0.36 2.89 -3.67
N LEU A 122 0.13 1.94 -2.90
CA LEU A 122 -0.46 0.62 -2.78
C LEU A 122 -1.52 0.65 -1.67
N LEU A 123 -2.78 0.91 -2.07
CA LEU A 123 -3.93 0.86 -1.18
C LEU A 123 -4.56 -0.52 -1.24
N GLN A 124 -4.72 -1.15 -0.09
CA GLN A 124 -5.48 -2.38 0.03
C GLN A 124 -6.90 -2.06 0.48
N GLN A 125 -7.82 -1.82 -0.45
CA GLN A 125 -9.25 -1.71 -0.13
C GLN A 125 -10.02 -3.02 -0.29
N SER A 126 -9.57 -3.92 -1.16
CA SER A 126 -10.14 -5.27 -1.26
C SER A 126 -9.08 -6.26 -1.75
N CYS A 127 -9.16 -7.49 -1.30
CA CYS A 127 -8.15 -8.54 -1.52
C CYS A 127 -7.89 -8.98 -2.96
N LEU A 128 -8.45 -8.31 -3.95
CA LEU A 128 -8.38 -8.73 -5.35
C LEU A 128 -7.82 -7.67 -6.30
N PHE A 129 -7.79 -6.41 -5.88
CA PHE A 129 -7.26 -5.32 -6.71
C PHE A 129 -6.53 -4.33 -5.81
N TYR A 130 -5.24 -4.17 -6.04
CA TYR A 130 -4.54 -2.97 -5.59
C TYR A 130 -5.05 -1.82 -6.44
N ASN A 131 -5.75 -0.88 -5.81
CA ASN A 131 -6.01 0.40 -6.44
C ASN A 131 -4.71 1.18 -6.41
N PHE A 132 -4.17 1.45 -7.58
CA PHE A 132 -3.04 2.32 -7.76
C PHE A 132 -3.56 3.75 -7.86
N LEU A 133 -3.19 4.60 -6.93
CA LEU A 133 -3.40 6.02 -7.03
C LEU A 133 -2.04 6.67 -7.33
N THR A 134 -1.95 7.36 -8.45
CA THR A 134 -0.82 8.24 -8.73
C THR A 134 -1.19 9.63 -8.27
N PHE A 135 -0.38 10.22 -7.41
CA PHE A 135 -0.51 11.62 -7.01
C PHE A 135 0.67 12.40 -7.57
N GLU A 136 0.37 13.47 -8.29
CA GLU A 136 1.32 14.56 -8.48
C GLU A 136 1.28 15.40 -7.19
N LEU A 137 2.39 15.48 -6.50
CA LEU A 137 2.54 16.40 -5.39
C LEU A 137 2.86 17.77 -6.01
N SER A 138 1.83 18.60 -6.18
CA SER A 138 1.97 20.02 -6.47
C SER A 138 2.13 20.80 -5.17
N ASP A 139 2.86 21.91 -5.22
CA ASP A 139 3.10 22.87 -4.13
C ASP A 139 1.80 23.35 -3.47
#